data_469e7b3c3da1db35749133cd993db623
#
_entry.id   469e7b3c3da1db35749133cd993db623
#
_cell.length_a   1.000
_cell.length_b   1.000
_cell.length_c   1.000
_cell.angle_alpha   90.00
_cell.angle_beta   90.00
_cell.angle_gamma   90.00
#
_symmetry.space_group_name_H-M   'P 1'
#
loop_
_entity.id
_entity.type
_entity.pdbx_description
1 polymer ?
#
loop_
_entity_poly.entity_id
_entity_poly.type
_entity_poly.pdbx_seq_one_letter_code
_entity_poly.pdbx_strand_id
1 'polypeptide(L)'
;MTKKFIVLFLMLLLPVMIWAQNSVIFDFSSPSQEVQNTIEKDGITLKFSELLGKPVTPTFITIKKNKFIILNFGRLLTIESKDCLITSVVFVISDVNHLLKLYNKEKDQLSYSKIRVGSNEFYKQPWNEETEKVAFTPSSSRAAYIKSIVVTFNKDVSLAVSSAERATLYYSDRSFIIPEGVVARTYKIEGNVLSRSQEYKKGDVLPKGTAVVLEAKEGKYIFEETSKTGETDPHNALCGSDSTTITSGGEVYYVFGKGSNGVGFYWKEANGKAFTTEAHKAYLVYTPSKTTNAKSFLGFDVALEIQGPMVREKTTFDGPIYNLAGQRVDKDYKGIIIVNGKKYLNR
;
A
#
# COMPACT_ATOMS: atom_id res chain seq x y z
N MET A 1 0.27 -39.02 1.36
CA MET A 1 0.84 -38.32 2.53
C MET A 1 2.17 -37.56 2.27
N THR A 2 2.75 -37.62 1.08
CA THR A 2 4.11 -37.11 0.78
C THR A 2 4.19 -35.64 0.33
N LYS A 3 3.11 -35.04 -0.18
CA LYS A 3 3.15 -33.63 -0.68
C LYS A 3 3.20 -32.55 0.41
N LYS A 4 2.63 -32.81 1.60
CA LYS A 4 2.67 -31.85 2.72
C LYS A 4 4.04 -31.78 3.42
N PHE A 5 4.84 -32.84 3.35
CA PHE A 5 6.17 -32.90 3.99
C PHE A 5 7.22 -32.07 3.26
N ILE A 6 7.16 -31.95 1.93
CA ILE A 6 8.16 -31.20 1.15
C ILE A 6 8.01 -29.69 1.35
N VAL A 7 6.78 -29.20 1.44
CA VAL A 7 6.50 -27.76 1.71
C VAL A 7 6.93 -27.37 3.12
N LEU A 8 6.69 -28.26 4.11
CA LEU A 8 7.10 -28.02 5.50
C LEU A 8 8.61 -28.01 5.67
N PHE A 9 9.34 -28.84 4.91
CA PHE A 9 10.80 -28.95 5.00
C PHE A 9 11.51 -27.75 4.34
N LEU A 10 10.93 -27.17 3.28
CA LEU A 10 11.47 -25.95 2.67
C LEU A 10 11.31 -24.72 3.59
N MET A 11 10.24 -24.65 4.37
CA MET A 11 10.01 -23.59 5.39
C MET A 11 11.00 -23.68 6.57
N LEU A 12 11.46 -24.89 6.93
CA LEU A 12 12.41 -25.09 8.03
C LEU A 12 13.84 -24.60 7.72
N LEU A 13 14.14 -24.28 6.45
CA LEU A 13 15.45 -23.79 6.02
C LEU A 13 15.55 -22.26 5.98
N LEU A 14 14.47 -21.53 6.24
CA LEU A 14 14.49 -20.08 6.39
C LEU A 14 14.81 -19.74 7.85
N PRO A 15 15.73 -18.81 8.14
CA PRO A 15 15.90 -18.31 9.50
C PRO A 15 14.57 -17.68 9.93
N VAL A 16 14.07 -18.10 11.10
CA VAL A 16 12.85 -17.58 11.71
C VAL A 16 13.13 -16.13 12.11
N MET A 17 12.90 -15.20 11.21
CA MET A 17 12.59 -13.81 11.58
C MET A 17 11.08 -13.66 11.54
N ILE A 18 10.52 -13.49 12.71
CA ILE A 18 9.07 -13.33 12.96
C ILE A 18 8.65 -11.92 12.58
N TRP A 19 8.56 -11.68 11.29
CA TRP A 19 7.66 -10.71 10.68
C TRP A 19 6.80 -11.51 9.73
N ALA A 20 5.51 -11.22 9.61
CA ALA A 20 4.62 -11.90 8.68
C ALA A 20 5.02 -11.59 7.23
N GLN A 21 6.17 -12.07 6.80
CA GLN A 21 6.65 -11.91 5.43
C GLN A 21 5.85 -12.86 4.53
N ASN A 22 5.18 -12.29 3.56
CA ASN A 22 4.54 -13.05 2.51
C ASN A 22 5.62 -13.70 1.63
N SER A 23 5.42 -14.95 1.25
CA SER A 23 6.33 -15.64 0.33
C SER A 23 5.57 -16.49 -0.67
N VAL A 24 6.10 -16.53 -1.88
CA VAL A 24 5.62 -17.40 -2.95
C VAL A 24 6.71 -18.36 -3.38
N ILE A 25 6.32 -19.61 -3.64
CA ILE A 25 7.24 -20.67 -4.09
C ILE A 25 6.87 -21.07 -5.52
N PHE A 26 7.83 -20.93 -6.42
CA PHE A 26 7.81 -21.49 -7.76
C PHE A 26 8.62 -22.79 -7.75
N ASP A 27 7.94 -23.93 -7.72
CA ASP A 27 8.56 -25.25 -7.68
C ASP A 27 8.46 -25.91 -9.06
N PHE A 28 9.60 -26.17 -9.70
CA PHE A 28 9.69 -26.76 -11.03
C PHE A 28 9.86 -28.27 -11.01
N SER A 29 9.76 -28.90 -9.86
CA SER A 29 9.90 -30.37 -9.71
C SER A 29 8.71 -31.18 -10.20
N SER A 30 7.55 -30.53 -10.41
CA SER A 30 6.32 -31.19 -10.86
C SER A 30 6.20 -31.25 -12.39
N PRO A 31 5.74 -32.38 -12.99
CA PRO A 31 5.68 -32.53 -14.44
C PRO A 31 4.58 -31.76 -15.16
N SER A 32 3.62 -31.17 -14.45
CA SER A 32 2.34 -30.70 -15.02
C SER A 32 2.29 -29.20 -15.36
N GLN A 33 3.38 -28.45 -15.26
CA GLN A 33 3.37 -27.04 -15.66
C GLN A 33 3.85 -26.88 -17.11
N GLU A 34 2.94 -26.50 -18.00
CA GLU A 34 3.31 -25.82 -19.24
C GLU A 34 3.91 -24.47 -18.82
N VAL A 35 5.21 -24.33 -18.98
CA VAL A 35 5.89 -23.08 -18.66
C VAL A 35 5.85 -22.18 -19.89
N GLN A 36 5.12 -21.09 -19.75
CA GLN A 36 5.18 -19.98 -20.68
C GLN A 36 6.43 -19.11 -20.38
N ASN A 37 6.71 -18.15 -21.24
CA ASN A 37 7.77 -17.15 -21.02
C ASN A 37 7.51 -16.26 -19.79
N THR A 38 6.31 -16.33 -19.22
CA THR A 38 5.86 -15.61 -18.02
C THR A 38 5.09 -16.56 -17.11
N ILE A 39 5.40 -16.53 -15.82
CA ILE A 39 4.71 -17.29 -14.76
C ILE A 39 4.30 -16.28 -13.69
N GLU A 40 3.02 -16.19 -13.40
CA GLU A 40 2.49 -15.31 -12.34
C GLU A 40 1.91 -16.13 -11.20
N LYS A 41 2.22 -15.73 -9.98
CA LYS A 41 1.68 -16.31 -8.75
C LYS A 41 1.73 -15.30 -7.60
N ASP A 42 0.60 -15.10 -6.91
CA ASP A 42 0.48 -14.25 -5.71
C ASP A 42 1.03 -12.81 -5.91
N GLY A 43 0.83 -12.22 -7.11
CA GLY A 43 1.30 -10.89 -7.48
C GLY A 43 2.79 -10.80 -7.84
N ILE A 44 3.50 -11.93 -7.85
CA ILE A 44 4.90 -12.04 -8.30
C ILE A 44 4.92 -12.66 -9.69
N THR A 45 5.64 -12.02 -10.59
CA THR A 45 5.80 -12.45 -11.99
C THR A 45 7.24 -12.83 -12.27
N LEU A 46 7.45 -14.04 -12.78
CA LEU A 46 8.71 -14.49 -13.37
C LEU A 46 8.64 -14.30 -14.89
N LYS A 47 9.61 -13.59 -15.48
CA LYS A 47 9.72 -13.37 -16.94
C LYS A 47 11.03 -13.92 -17.44
N PHE A 48 10.99 -14.73 -18.50
CA PHE A 48 12.14 -15.28 -19.18
C PHE A 48 12.36 -14.59 -20.53
N SER A 49 13.55 -14.06 -20.76
CA SER A 49 13.88 -13.32 -21.99
C SER A 49 15.33 -13.47 -22.41
N GLU A 50 15.65 -13.04 -23.61
CA GLU A 50 17.01 -12.73 -24.05
C GLU A 50 17.51 -11.43 -23.39
N LEU A 51 18.82 -11.18 -23.44
CA LEU A 51 19.41 -9.94 -22.90
C LEU A 51 18.81 -8.67 -23.53
N LEU A 52 18.34 -8.74 -24.76
CA LEU A 52 17.65 -7.64 -25.46
C LEU A 52 16.14 -7.59 -25.21
N GLY A 53 15.63 -8.36 -24.25
CA GLY A 53 14.23 -8.33 -23.83
C GLY A 53 13.27 -9.17 -24.66
N LYS A 54 13.71 -9.89 -25.69
CA LYS A 54 12.84 -10.78 -26.48
C LYS A 54 12.36 -11.93 -25.59
N PRO A 55 11.05 -12.19 -25.47
CA PRO A 55 10.51 -13.28 -24.64
C PRO A 55 11.02 -14.66 -25.09
N VAL A 56 11.29 -15.54 -24.15
CA VAL A 56 11.74 -16.90 -24.40
C VAL A 56 11.04 -17.87 -23.48
N THR A 57 10.51 -18.94 -24.06
CA THR A 57 9.98 -20.06 -23.27
C THR A 57 11.15 -20.87 -22.73
N PRO A 58 11.27 -21.00 -21.37
CA PRO A 58 12.31 -21.82 -20.78
C PRO A 58 12.04 -23.31 -21.02
N THR A 59 13.08 -24.08 -20.97
CA THR A 59 13.03 -25.54 -21.14
C THR A 59 13.27 -26.26 -19.82
N PHE A 60 12.93 -27.56 -19.75
CA PHE A 60 13.18 -28.39 -18.59
C PHE A 60 14.24 -29.45 -18.86
N ILE A 61 14.96 -29.83 -17.82
CA ILE A 61 15.85 -30.98 -17.79
C ILE A 61 15.57 -31.83 -16.56
N THR A 62 15.77 -33.15 -16.69
CA THR A 62 15.70 -34.09 -15.56
C THR A 62 17.08 -34.66 -15.27
N ILE A 63 17.58 -34.43 -14.07
CA ILE A 63 18.88 -34.92 -13.59
C ILE A 63 18.64 -35.72 -12.31
N LYS A 64 19.05 -37.01 -12.29
CA LYS A 64 18.90 -37.89 -11.12
C LYS A 64 17.48 -37.88 -10.54
N LYS A 65 16.45 -38.00 -11.40
CA LYS A 65 15.03 -37.96 -11.04
C LYS A 65 14.51 -36.58 -10.53
N ASN A 66 15.31 -35.53 -10.54
CA ASN A 66 14.88 -34.18 -10.24
C ASN A 66 14.70 -33.42 -11.53
N LYS A 67 13.61 -32.66 -11.61
CA LYS A 67 13.31 -31.76 -12.72
C LYS A 67 13.75 -30.34 -12.39
N PHE A 68 14.29 -29.65 -13.37
CA PHE A 68 14.79 -28.28 -13.27
C PHE A 68 14.31 -27.47 -14.47
N ILE A 69 14.06 -26.18 -14.25
CA ILE A 69 13.96 -25.23 -15.35
C ILE A 69 15.37 -24.77 -15.74
N ILE A 70 15.60 -24.59 -17.03
CA ILE A 70 16.90 -24.19 -17.56
C ILE A 70 16.89 -22.70 -17.89
N LEU A 71 17.81 -21.96 -17.30
CA LEU A 71 18.17 -20.61 -17.74
C LEU A 71 19.50 -20.67 -18.48
N ASN A 72 19.48 -20.60 -19.81
CA ASN A 72 20.67 -20.66 -20.63
C ASN A 72 21.52 -19.39 -20.49
N PHE A 73 22.82 -19.51 -20.79
CA PHE A 73 23.70 -18.34 -20.91
C PHE A 73 23.16 -17.34 -21.94
N GLY A 74 23.26 -16.05 -21.66
CA GLY A 74 22.67 -15.00 -22.50
C GLY A 74 21.16 -14.81 -22.33
N ARG A 75 20.56 -15.45 -21.32
CA ARG A 75 19.14 -15.30 -20.95
C ARG A 75 19.00 -14.59 -19.60
N LEU A 76 17.86 -13.94 -19.42
CA LEU A 76 17.45 -13.29 -18.19
C LEU A 76 16.26 -13.99 -17.57
N LEU A 77 16.30 -14.11 -16.25
CA LEU A 77 15.14 -14.30 -15.41
C LEU A 77 14.86 -13.00 -14.66
N THR A 78 13.80 -12.34 -15.00
CA THR A 78 13.31 -11.14 -14.30
C THR A 78 12.21 -11.56 -13.34
N ILE A 79 12.34 -11.13 -12.09
CA ILE A 79 11.32 -11.26 -11.05
C ILE A 79 10.80 -9.86 -10.77
N GLU A 80 9.52 -9.67 -10.93
CA GLU A 80 8.88 -8.37 -10.71
C GLU A 80 7.59 -8.52 -9.91
N SER A 81 7.26 -7.50 -9.16
CA SER A 81 6.02 -7.34 -8.45
C SER A 81 5.26 -6.13 -8.97
N LYS A 82 3.93 -6.20 -8.95
CA LYS A 82 3.07 -5.10 -9.33
C LYS A 82 2.77 -4.16 -8.15
N ASP A 83 2.57 -4.72 -6.96
CA ASP A 83 1.96 -4.01 -5.83
C ASP A 83 2.69 -4.27 -4.50
N CYS A 84 3.93 -4.78 -4.53
CA CYS A 84 4.70 -5.05 -3.31
C CYS A 84 6.21 -4.89 -3.55
N LEU A 85 6.98 -4.81 -2.47
CA LEU A 85 8.44 -4.82 -2.53
C LEU A 85 8.97 -6.24 -2.34
N ILE A 86 9.72 -6.76 -3.30
CA ILE A 86 10.48 -8.00 -3.16
C ILE A 86 11.60 -7.72 -2.17
N THR A 87 11.70 -8.51 -1.10
CA THR A 87 12.70 -8.36 -0.05
C THR A 87 13.75 -9.44 -0.07
N SER A 88 13.43 -10.60 -0.64
CA SER A 88 14.39 -11.71 -0.79
C SER A 88 14.01 -12.63 -1.94
N VAL A 89 15.01 -13.14 -2.63
CA VAL A 89 14.86 -14.22 -3.60
C VAL A 89 15.85 -15.34 -3.23
N VAL A 90 15.36 -16.56 -3.11
CA VAL A 90 16.17 -17.73 -2.82
C VAL A 90 16.03 -18.74 -3.94
N PHE A 91 17.12 -19.02 -4.65
CA PHE A 91 17.18 -20.05 -5.66
C PHE A 91 17.65 -21.38 -5.05
N VAL A 92 17.04 -22.48 -5.47
CA VAL A 92 17.57 -23.84 -5.28
C VAL A 92 18.03 -24.35 -6.63
N ILE A 93 19.33 -24.57 -6.77
CA ILE A 93 19.99 -24.95 -8.02
C ILE A 93 20.71 -26.32 -7.93
N SER A 94 21.04 -26.89 -9.07
CA SER A 94 21.58 -28.27 -9.15
C SER A 94 22.97 -28.42 -8.53
N ASP A 95 23.91 -27.53 -8.88
CA ASP A 95 25.28 -27.54 -8.39
C ASP A 95 26.04 -26.22 -8.60
N VAL A 96 27.26 -26.11 -8.11
CA VAL A 96 28.10 -24.89 -8.15
C VAL A 96 28.48 -24.41 -9.55
N ASN A 97 28.38 -25.27 -10.57
CA ASN A 97 28.68 -24.88 -11.95
C ASN A 97 27.52 -24.17 -12.63
N HIS A 98 26.38 -24.10 -11.96
CA HIS A 98 25.10 -23.59 -12.48
C HIS A 98 24.56 -22.44 -11.66
N LEU A 99 25.46 -21.60 -11.10
CA LEU A 99 25.11 -20.43 -10.27
C LEU A 99 24.52 -19.27 -11.09
N LEU A 100 23.79 -18.44 -10.41
CA LEU A 100 23.21 -17.17 -10.90
C LEU A 100 23.99 -15.98 -10.36
N LYS A 101 23.93 -14.86 -11.10
CA LYS A 101 24.39 -13.54 -10.66
C LYS A 101 23.34 -12.49 -11.01
N LEU A 102 23.43 -11.32 -10.38
CA LEU A 102 22.62 -10.17 -10.75
C LEU A 102 22.98 -9.71 -12.16
N TYR A 103 21.94 -9.34 -12.93
CA TYR A 103 22.13 -8.71 -14.24
C TYR A 103 22.58 -7.24 -14.06
N ASN A 104 23.48 -6.79 -14.90
CA ASN A 104 24.10 -5.45 -14.87
C ASN A 104 25.00 -5.11 -13.67
N LYS A 105 25.37 -6.12 -12.83
CA LYS A 105 26.41 -5.95 -11.81
C LYS A 105 27.58 -6.87 -12.15
N GLU A 106 28.74 -6.29 -12.47
CA GLU A 106 29.91 -7.07 -12.95
C GLU A 106 30.51 -8.01 -11.91
N LYS A 107 30.33 -7.76 -10.61
CA LYS A 107 31.03 -8.47 -9.53
C LYS A 107 30.15 -9.16 -8.50
N ASP A 108 28.82 -9.08 -8.60
CA ASP A 108 27.95 -9.64 -7.55
C ASP A 108 27.52 -11.08 -7.87
N GLN A 109 28.48 -12.01 -7.77
CA GLN A 109 28.14 -13.41 -7.65
C GLN A 109 27.42 -13.60 -6.31
N LEU A 110 26.17 -14.10 -6.36
CA LEU A 110 25.41 -14.39 -5.15
C LEU A 110 26.15 -15.43 -4.31
N SER A 111 26.16 -15.25 -3.00
CA SER A 111 26.65 -16.27 -2.06
C SER A 111 25.86 -17.57 -2.23
N TYR A 112 26.45 -18.70 -1.88
CA TYR A 112 25.72 -19.97 -1.92
C TYR A 112 26.07 -20.85 -0.74
N SER A 113 25.16 -21.76 -0.41
CA SER A 113 25.36 -22.79 0.59
C SER A 113 24.82 -24.12 0.09
N LYS A 114 25.50 -25.20 0.50
CA LYS A 114 25.11 -26.57 0.16
C LYS A 114 23.95 -27.01 1.05
N ILE A 115 22.93 -27.62 0.46
CA ILE A 115 21.78 -28.19 1.16
C ILE A 115 21.55 -29.64 0.70
N ARG A 116 20.96 -30.46 1.58
CA ARG A 116 20.54 -31.82 1.26
C ARG A 116 19.03 -31.96 1.37
N VAL A 117 18.41 -32.57 0.36
CA VAL A 117 17.02 -32.95 0.34
C VAL A 117 16.89 -34.43 0.03
N GLY A 118 16.67 -35.24 1.06
CA GLY A 118 16.77 -36.69 0.96
C GLY A 118 18.22 -37.11 0.63
N SER A 119 18.39 -37.93 -0.41
CA SER A 119 19.70 -38.37 -0.91
C SER A 119 20.37 -37.41 -1.90
N ASN A 120 19.69 -36.31 -2.28
CA ASN A 120 20.18 -35.38 -3.28
C ASN A 120 20.78 -34.13 -2.64
N GLU A 121 21.88 -33.64 -3.23
CA GLU A 121 22.53 -32.39 -2.88
C GLU A 121 22.09 -31.28 -3.85
N PHE A 122 21.84 -30.11 -3.33
CA PHE A 122 21.49 -28.88 -4.06
C PHE A 122 22.26 -27.71 -3.47
N TYR A 123 22.17 -26.56 -4.13
CA TYR A 123 22.76 -25.31 -3.64
C TYR A 123 21.71 -24.25 -3.53
N LYS A 124 21.71 -23.54 -2.40
CA LYS A 124 20.85 -22.41 -2.09
C LYS A 124 21.62 -21.14 -2.37
N GLN A 125 21.08 -20.25 -3.22
CA GLN A 125 21.59 -18.91 -3.49
C GLN A 125 20.58 -17.85 -3.03
N PRO A 126 20.81 -17.14 -1.92
CA PRO A 126 19.98 -16.04 -1.48
C PRO A 126 20.39 -14.71 -2.14
N TRP A 127 19.42 -13.86 -2.36
CA TRP A 127 19.56 -12.45 -2.66
C TRP A 127 18.58 -11.68 -1.76
N ASN A 128 19.01 -10.55 -1.15
CA ASN A 128 18.23 -9.79 -0.18
C ASN A 128 18.47 -8.30 -0.41
N GLU A 129 17.55 -7.66 -1.12
CA GLU A 129 17.46 -6.21 -1.28
C GLU A 129 15.97 -5.87 -1.50
N GLU A 130 15.56 -4.64 -1.22
CA GLU A 130 14.19 -4.19 -1.47
C GLU A 130 14.07 -3.59 -2.86
N THR A 131 13.18 -4.18 -3.70
CA THR A 131 12.91 -3.69 -5.05
C THR A 131 11.57 -4.20 -5.57
N GLU A 132 10.98 -3.48 -6.51
CA GLU A 132 9.83 -3.97 -7.27
C GLU A 132 10.24 -4.91 -8.41
N LYS A 133 11.53 -4.87 -8.81
CA LYS A 133 12.03 -5.64 -9.94
C LYS A 133 13.52 -5.95 -9.80
N VAL A 134 13.86 -7.21 -10.03
CA VAL A 134 15.23 -7.69 -10.07
C VAL A 134 15.43 -8.69 -11.21
N ALA A 135 16.60 -8.72 -11.82
CA ALA A 135 16.92 -9.63 -12.89
C ALA A 135 18.22 -10.42 -12.62
N PHE A 136 18.18 -11.69 -13.00
CA PHE A 136 19.28 -12.64 -12.81
C PHE A 136 19.69 -13.28 -14.13
N THR A 137 20.95 -13.64 -14.25
CA THR A 137 21.51 -14.34 -15.39
C THR A 137 22.50 -15.43 -14.90
N PRO A 138 22.82 -16.48 -15.67
CA PRO A 138 23.88 -17.41 -15.31
C PRO A 138 25.20 -16.70 -15.05
N SER A 139 25.93 -17.11 -14.01
CA SER A 139 27.19 -16.50 -13.60
C SER A 139 28.37 -16.89 -14.50
N SER A 140 28.23 -17.95 -15.30
CA SER A 140 29.22 -18.48 -16.24
C SER A 140 28.62 -18.71 -17.61
N SER A 141 29.40 -19.16 -18.57
CA SER A 141 28.94 -19.58 -19.91
C SER A 141 28.04 -20.82 -19.92
N ARG A 142 27.79 -21.42 -18.74
CA ARG A 142 26.92 -22.59 -18.58
C ARG A 142 25.50 -22.12 -18.22
N ALA A 143 24.50 -22.95 -18.51
CA ALA A 143 23.13 -22.73 -18.11
C ALA A 143 22.97 -22.90 -16.59
N ALA A 144 22.07 -22.13 -15.97
CA ALA A 144 21.62 -22.36 -14.61
C ALA A 144 20.44 -23.37 -14.59
N TYR A 145 20.52 -24.37 -13.70
CA TYR A 145 19.48 -25.40 -13.51
C TYR A 145 18.77 -25.13 -12.20
N ILE A 146 17.57 -24.52 -12.27
CA ILE A 146 16.82 -24.03 -11.12
C ILE A 146 15.72 -25.04 -10.77
N LYS A 147 15.73 -25.55 -9.55
CA LYS A 147 14.72 -26.47 -9.01
C LYS A 147 13.51 -25.70 -8.49
N SER A 148 13.77 -24.66 -7.71
CA SER A 148 12.72 -23.80 -7.17
C SER A 148 13.23 -22.39 -6.91
N ILE A 149 12.31 -21.47 -6.85
CA ILE A 149 12.52 -20.07 -6.49
C ILE A 149 11.55 -19.75 -5.36
N VAL A 150 12.06 -19.23 -4.25
CA VAL A 150 11.25 -18.67 -3.15
C VAL A 150 11.43 -17.17 -3.21
N VAL A 151 10.35 -16.43 -3.42
CA VAL A 151 10.34 -14.98 -3.39
C VAL A 151 9.61 -14.53 -2.13
N THR A 152 10.32 -13.78 -1.29
CA THR A 152 9.74 -13.13 -0.11
C THR A 152 9.49 -11.67 -0.45
N PHE A 153 8.36 -11.15 -0.04
CA PHE A 153 7.95 -9.79 -0.37
C PHE A 153 7.20 -9.14 0.78
N ASN A 154 7.24 -7.81 0.79
CA ASN A 154 6.53 -6.97 1.73
C ASN A 154 5.40 -6.26 0.99
N LYS A 155 4.18 -6.44 1.47
CA LYS A 155 2.99 -5.79 0.95
C LYS A 155 2.66 -4.47 1.65
N ASP A 156 3.54 -3.99 2.51
CA ASP A 156 3.34 -2.70 3.16
C ASP A 156 3.31 -1.57 2.13
N VAL A 157 2.44 -0.61 2.38
CA VAL A 157 2.27 0.53 1.50
C VAL A 157 2.98 1.73 2.08
N SER A 158 3.87 2.32 1.29
CA SER A 158 4.53 3.56 1.64
C SER A 158 3.79 4.76 1.02
N LEU A 159 3.33 5.67 1.87
CA LEU A 159 2.59 6.86 1.45
C LEU A 159 3.27 8.13 1.96
N ALA A 160 3.47 9.09 1.05
CA ALA A 160 3.97 10.41 1.40
C ALA A 160 2.80 11.36 1.68
N VAL A 161 2.87 12.05 2.82
CA VAL A 161 1.97 13.16 3.17
C VAL A 161 2.75 14.45 2.95
N SER A 162 2.19 15.36 2.15
CA SER A 162 2.80 16.67 1.86
C SER A 162 2.56 17.68 2.99
N SER A 163 3.08 18.90 2.82
CA SER A 163 2.81 20.05 3.71
C SER A 163 1.32 20.46 3.79
N ALA A 164 0.44 19.82 3.03
CA ALA A 164 -1.01 19.93 3.21
C ALA A 164 -1.52 19.16 4.46
N GLU A 165 -0.65 18.37 5.08
CA GLU A 165 -0.92 17.51 6.25
C GLU A 165 -2.10 16.56 6.07
N ARG A 166 -2.49 16.31 4.81
CA ARG A 166 -3.56 15.39 4.42
C ARG A 166 -3.23 14.67 3.14
N ALA A 167 -3.70 13.43 3.06
CA ALA A 167 -3.64 12.57 1.87
C ALA A 167 -4.90 11.71 1.81
N THR A 168 -5.07 10.93 0.75
CA THR A 168 -6.15 9.94 0.65
C THR A 168 -5.59 8.55 0.39
N LEU A 169 -6.29 7.52 0.88
CA LEU A 169 -5.91 6.12 0.71
C LEU A 169 -7.14 5.26 0.44
N TYR A 170 -6.99 4.28 -0.47
CA TYR A 170 -7.96 3.25 -0.76
C TYR A 170 -7.29 1.98 -1.29
N TYR A 171 -7.72 0.82 -0.80
CA TYR A 171 -7.44 -0.50 -1.35
C TYR A 171 -8.69 -1.38 -1.19
N SER A 172 -9.12 -2.05 -2.26
CA SER A 172 -10.34 -2.85 -2.22
C SER A 172 -10.16 -4.21 -1.55
N ASP A 173 -8.96 -4.77 -1.58
CA ASP A 173 -8.64 -6.14 -1.19
C ASP A 173 -7.69 -6.27 0.00
N ARG A 174 -7.13 -5.16 0.50
CA ARG A 174 -6.09 -5.11 1.54
C ARG A 174 -6.53 -4.28 2.74
N SER A 175 -6.27 -4.80 3.94
CA SER A 175 -6.43 -4.09 5.22
C SER A 175 -5.06 -3.69 5.77
N PHE A 176 -5.01 -2.56 6.50
CA PHE A 176 -3.76 -2.01 7.02
C PHE A 176 -3.86 -1.66 8.50
N ILE A 177 -2.73 -1.73 9.20
CA ILE A 177 -2.59 -1.13 10.52
C ILE A 177 -2.27 0.36 10.34
N ILE A 178 -3.00 1.22 11.06
CA ILE A 178 -2.71 2.66 11.05
C ILE A 178 -1.40 2.92 11.78
N PRO A 179 -0.40 3.55 11.11
CA PRO A 179 0.90 3.83 11.69
C PRO A 179 0.84 4.97 12.71
N GLU A 180 1.91 5.09 13.49
CA GLU A 180 2.08 6.20 14.42
C GLU A 180 2.11 7.56 13.69
N GLY A 181 1.46 8.57 14.28
CA GLY A 181 1.40 9.93 13.72
C GLY A 181 0.36 10.11 12.61
N VAL A 182 -0.41 9.07 12.29
CA VAL A 182 -1.49 9.12 11.30
C VAL A 182 -2.84 8.90 11.97
N VAL A 183 -3.84 9.67 11.55
CA VAL A 183 -5.24 9.42 11.81
C VAL A 183 -5.96 9.29 10.47
N ALA A 184 -6.65 8.16 10.24
CA ALA A 184 -7.47 7.96 9.07
C ALA A 184 -8.94 8.21 9.39
N ARG A 185 -9.65 8.91 8.52
CA ARG A 185 -11.06 9.26 8.74
C ARG A 185 -11.90 8.99 7.51
N THR A 186 -13.09 8.49 7.76
CA THR A 186 -14.19 8.48 6.80
C THR A 186 -15.07 9.73 7.00
N TYR A 187 -15.82 10.05 5.98
CA TYR A 187 -16.67 11.24 5.97
C TYR A 187 -18.05 10.93 5.40
N LYS A 188 -19.06 11.56 5.97
CA LYS A 188 -20.42 11.63 5.43
C LYS A 188 -20.74 13.06 4.97
N ILE A 189 -21.73 13.21 4.09
CA ILE A 189 -22.18 14.51 3.64
C ILE A 189 -23.45 14.85 4.42
N GLU A 190 -23.41 15.94 5.17
CA GLU A 190 -24.57 16.50 5.86
C GLU A 190 -24.86 17.91 5.30
N GLY A 191 -25.94 18.02 4.53
CA GLY A 191 -26.21 19.23 3.75
C GLY A 191 -25.14 19.46 2.67
N ASN A 192 -24.32 20.49 2.82
CA ASN A 192 -23.19 20.81 1.92
C ASN A 192 -21.85 20.87 2.66
N VAL A 193 -21.68 20.04 3.69
CA VAL A 193 -20.48 19.98 4.53
C VAL A 193 -20.05 18.52 4.70
N LEU A 194 -18.76 18.30 4.74
CA LEU A 194 -18.17 17.00 5.08
C LEU A 194 -18.07 16.88 6.60
N SER A 195 -18.90 16.03 7.18
CA SER A 195 -18.87 15.72 8.60
C SER A 195 -18.06 14.43 8.82
N ARG A 196 -17.23 14.41 9.87
CA ARG A 196 -16.49 13.19 10.28
C ARG A 196 -17.49 12.08 10.60
N SER A 197 -17.23 10.86 10.15
CA SER A 197 -18.06 9.69 10.42
C SER A 197 -17.32 8.71 11.36
N GLN A 198 -16.25 8.08 10.89
CA GLN A 198 -15.46 7.16 11.69
C GLN A 198 -13.98 7.55 11.69
N GLU A 199 -13.27 7.20 12.76
CA GLU A 199 -11.86 7.51 12.96
C GLU A 199 -11.08 6.24 13.28
N TYR A 200 -9.92 6.06 12.62
CA TYR A 200 -8.96 5.00 12.88
C TYR A 200 -7.64 5.64 13.31
N LYS A 201 -7.14 5.23 14.47
CA LYS A 201 -5.91 5.74 15.11
C LYS A 201 -4.80 4.71 15.06
N LYS A 202 -3.61 5.09 15.51
CA LYS A 202 -2.46 4.19 15.66
C LYS A 202 -2.84 2.83 16.22
N GLY A 203 -2.53 1.78 15.48
CA GLY A 203 -2.79 0.39 15.85
C GLY A 203 -4.17 -0.14 15.46
N ASP A 204 -5.12 0.73 15.08
CA ASP A 204 -6.41 0.30 14.55
C ASP A 204 -6.24 -0.32 13.17
N VAL A 205 -7.17 -1.18 12.80
CA VAL A 205 -7.22 -1.79 11.48
C VAL A 205 -8.09 -0.95 10.56
N LEU A 206 -7.49 -0.36 9.52
CA LEU A 206 -8.22 0.19 8.38
C LEU A 206 -8.67 -0.98 7.50
N PRO A 207 -9.97 -1.28 7.41
CA PRO A 207 -10.43 -2.44 6.66
C PRO A 207 -10.34 -2.21 5.16
N LYS A 208 -10.12 -3.28 4.42
CA LYS A 208 -10.19 -3.28 2.96
C LYS A 208 -11.51 -2.69 2.45
N GLY A 209 -11.48 -2.05 1.29
CA GLY A 209 -12.66 -1.41 0.68
C GLY A 209 -13.06 -0.09 1.33
N THR A 210 -12.31 0.40 2.33
CA THR A 210 -12.62 1.65 3.03
C THR A 210 -11.76 2.78 2.51
N ALA A 211 -12.38 3.74 1.83
CA ALA A 211 -11.72 4.96 1.39
C ALA A 211 -11.62 5.96 2.54
N VAL A 212 -10.45 6.58 2.74
CA VAL A 212 -10.20 7.49 3.86
C VAL A 212 -9.43 8.74 3.44
N VAL A 213 -9.58 9.79 4.25
CA VAL A 213 -8.62 10.89 4.33
C VAL A 213 -7.69 10.62 5.50
N LEU A 214 -6.41 10.70 5.24
CA LEU A 214 -5.35 10.61 6.23
C LEU A 214 -4.99 12.02 6.71
N GLU A 215 -4.86 12.19 8.01
CA GLU A 215 -4.34 13.39 8.65
C GLU A 215 -3.03 13.04 9.35
N ALA A 216 -1.93 13.66 8.93
CA ALA A 216 -0.59 13.45 9.48
C ALA A 216 0.30 14.64 9.14
N LYS A 217 1.38 14.83 9.88
CA LYS A 217 2.44 15.80 9.52
C LYS A 217 3.06 15.42 8.18
N GLU A 218 3.74 16.38 7.56
CA GLU A 218 4.54 16.10 6.36
C GLU A 218 5.56 14.99 6.66
N GLY A 219 5.58 13.96 5.81
CA GLY A 219 6.46 12.80 6.01
C GLY A 219 6.05 11.59 5.19
N LYS A 220 6.82 10.52 5.37
CA LYS A 220 6.58 9.22 4.77
C LYS A 220 6.11 8.24 5.84
N TYR A 221 4.99 7.57 5.59
CA TYR A 221 4.35 6.63 6.51
C TYR A 221 4.21 5.27 5.86
N ILE A 222 4.47 4.21 6.64
CA ILE A 222 4.37 2.82 6.18
C ILE A 222 3.11 2.20 6.81
N PHE A 223 2.20 1.75 5.97
CA PHE A 223 0.99 1.05 6.34
C PHE A 223 1.23 -0.46 6.21
N GLU A 224 1.35 -1.13 7.35
CA GLU A 224 1.58 -2.58 7.41
C GLU A 224 0.31 -3.33 7.00
N GLU A 225 0.41 -4.22 6.01
CA GLU A 225 -0.72 -5.08 5.63
C GLU A 225 -1.06 -6.06 6.74
N THR A 226 -2.35 -6.29 6.96
CA THR A 226 -2.84 -7.23 8.00
C THR A 226 -4.01 -8.06 7.50
N SER A 227 -4.09 -9.30 7.97
CA SER A 227 -5.26 -10.16 7.79
C SER A 227 -6.36 -9.95 8.84
N LYS A 228 -6.15 -9.06 9.82
CA LYS A 228 -7.15 -8.72 10.82
C LYS A 228 -8.32 -7.98 10.18
N THR A 229 -9.50 -8.18 10.71
CA THR A 229 -10.70 -7.43 10.32
C THR A 229 -10.81 -6.15 11.13
N GLY A 230 -11.12 -5.04 10.47
CA GLY A 230 -11.45 -3.76 11.09
C GLY A 230 -12.95 -3.47 10.99
N GLU A 231 -13.39 -2.48 11.71
CA GLU A 231 -14.77 -1.99 11.66
C GLU A 231 -14.98 -1.11 10.42
N THR A 232 -16.02 -1.37 9.64
CA THR A 232 -16.37 -0.62 8.43
C THR A 232 -17.40 0.45 8.75
N ASP A 233 -17.32 1.60 8.05
CA ASP A 233 -18.29 2.67 8.16
C ASP A 233 -19.31 2.60 7.02
N PRO A 234 -20.59 2.27 7.31
CA PRO A 234 -21.66 2.20 6.30
C PRO A 234 -22.10 3.58 5.78
N HIS A 235 -21.70 4.66 6.44
CA HIS A 235 -22.06 6.03 6.08
C HIS A 235 -20.98 6.77 5.31
N ASN A 236 -19.88 6.09 4.98
CA ASN A 236 -18.75 6.69 4.28
C ASN A 236 -19.15 7.12 2.85
N ALA A 237 -19.11 8.42 2.59
CA ALA A 237 -19.35 8.99 1.27
C ALA A 237 -18.10 8.99 0.36
N LEU A 238 -16.94 8.59 0.90
CA LEU A 238 -15.72 8.44 0.14
C LEU A 238 -15.73 7.12 -0.62
N CYS A 239 -15.31 7.17 -1.87
CA CYS A 239 -15.07 6.01 -2.73
C CYS A 239 -13.62 5.98 -3.17
N GLY A 240 -13.18 4.86 -3.74
CA GLY A 240 -11.83 4.71 -4.27
C GLY A 240 -11.76 3.68 -5.38
N SER A 241 -10.60 3.58 -6.02
CA SER A 241 -10.32 2.58 -7.04
C SER A 241 -8.87 2.12 -6.94
N ASP A 242 -8.61 0.82 -7.15
CA ASP A 242 -7.25 0.26 -7.23
C ASP A 242 -6.56 0.55 -8.56
N SER A 243 -7.29 1.07 -9.53
CA SER A 243 -6.78 1.42 -10.85
C SER A 243 -7.32 2.77 -11.30
N THR A 244 -6.63 3.37 -12.27
CA THR A 244 -7.12 4.55 -12.97
C THR A 244 -8.41 4.18 -13.72
N THR A 245 -9.53 4.82 -13.35
CA THR A 245 -10.86 4.55 -13.91
C THR A 245 -11.74 5.79 -13.87
N ILE A 246 -12.89 5.76 -14.54
CA ILE A 246 -13.87 6.86 -14.48
C ILE A 246 -14.70 6.70 -13.21
N THR A 247 -14.90 7.80 -12.48
CA THR A 247 -15.75 7.83 -11.27
C THR A 247 -17.19 7.44 -11.58
N SER A 248 -17.83 6.73 -10.63
CA SER A 248 -19.20 6.23 -10.77
C SER A 248 -19.90 6.16 -9.40
N GLY A 249 -21.20 5.90 -9.38
CA GLY A 249 -21.98 5.66 -8.18
C GLY A 249 -22.71 6.88 -7.59
N GLY A 250 -22.71 8.02 -8.29
CA GLY A 250 -23.42 9.22 -7.87
C GLY A 250 -23.68 10.18 -9.03
N GLU A 251 -24.11 11.40 -8.72
CA GLU A 251 -24.37 12.44 -9.71
C GLU A 251 -23.28 13.51 -9.75
N VAL A 252 -22.62 13.76 -8.60
CA VAL A 252 -21.60 14.78 -8.44
C VAL A 252 -20.35 14.17 -7.82
N TYR A 253 -19.19 14.46 -8.41
CA TYR A 253 -17.93 13.88 -8.03
C TYR A 253 -16.90 14.95 -7.68
N TYR A 254 -16.08 14.67 -6.67
CA TYR A 254 -15.05 15.59 -6.20
C TYR A 254 -13.72 14.86 -6.05
N VAL A 255 -12.66 15.55 -6.44
CA VAL A 255 -11.27 15.12 -6.20
C VAL A 255 -10.73 15.79 -4.95
N PHE A 256 -9.94 15.06 -4.18
CA PHE A 256 -9.20 15.63 -3.06
C PHE A 256 -8.07 16.54 -3.55
N GLY A 257 -7.92 17.71 -2.94
CA GLY A 257 -6.87 18.64 -3.31
C GLY A 257 -6.76 19.87 -2.40
N LYS A 258 -5.78 20.71 -2.73
CA LYS A 258 -5.58 22.04 -2.10
C LYS A 258 -5.82 23.12 -3.15
N GLY A 259 -6.78 23.96 -2.92
CA GLY A 259 -7.14 25.08 -3.78
C GLY A 259 -7.28 26.39 -3.02
N SER A 260 -7.94 27.38 -3.63
CA SER A 260 -8.17 28.71 -3.04
C SER A 260 -8.96 28.67 -1.71
N ASN A 261 -9.82 27.66 -1.54
CA ASN A 261 -10.61 27.48 -0.33
C ASN A 261 -9.94 26.55 0.70
N GLY A 262 -8.64 26.25 0.54
CA GLY A 262 -7.89 25.36 1.43
C GLY A 262 -7.85 23.93 0.96
N VAL A 263 -7.61 22.99 1.90
CA VAL A 263 -7.59 21.54 1.65
C VAL A 263 -8.99 20.98 1.77
N GLY A 264 -9.42 20.20 0.78
CA GLY A 264 -10.75 19.62 0.75
C GLY A 264 -11.05 18.91 -0.57
N PHE A 265 -12.31 18.77 -0.89
CA PHE A 265 -12.79 18.11 -2.10
C PHE A 265 -13.34 19.14 -3.08
N TYR A 266 -12.83 19.12 -4.30
CA TYR A 266 -13.14 20.06 -5.38
C TYR A 266 -13.76 19.35 -6.58
N TRP A 267 -14.65 20.02 -7.30
CA TRP A 267 -14.99 19.59 -8.64
C TRP A 267 -13.72 19.56 -9.50
N LYS A 268 -13.45 18.42 -10.14
CA LYS A 268 -12.38 18.32 -11.16
C LYS A 268 -12.94 18.73 -12.53
N GLU A 269 -14.18 18.33 -12.82
CA GLU A 269 -14.89 18.66 -14.03
C GLU A 269 -16.05 19.62 -13.75
N ALA A 270 -16.45 20.37 -14.77
CA ALA A 270 -17.54 21.34 -14.66
C ALA A 270 -18.83 20.69 -14.12
N ASN A 271 -19.45 21.33 -13.14
CA ASN A 271 -20.64 20.86 -12.44
C ASN A 271 -20.49 19.50 -11.74
N GLY A 272 -19.25 19.14 -11.37
CA GLY A 272 -18.94 17.87 -10.71
C GLY A 272 -19.19 16.64 -11.57
N LYS A 273 -19.05 16.73 -12.89
CA LYS A 273 -19.12 15.58 -13.79
C LYS A 273 -18.06 14.54 -13.45
N ALA A 274 -18.29 13.31 -13.91
CA ALA A 274 -17.37 12.21 -13.74
C ALA A 274 -15.99 12.54 -14.32
N PHE A 275 -14.93 12.05 -13.67
CA PHE A 275 -13.54 12.26 -14.05
C PHE A 275 -12.74 10.96 -13.93
N THR A 276 -11.56 10.93 -14.53
CA THR A 276 -10.61 9.83 -14.38
C THR A 276 -9.86 9.96 -13.04
N THR A 277 -10.03 8.97 -12.16
CA THR A 277 -9.37 8.90 -10.85
C THR A 277 -7.94 8.38 -10.98
N GLU A 278 -7.14 8.58 -9.94
CA GLU A 278 -5.85 7.92 -9.76
C GLU A 278 -6.03 6.62 -8.97
N ALA A 279 -5.16 5.65 -9.21
CA ALA A 279 -5.13 4.40 -8.43
C ALA A 279 -4.86 4.68 -6.94
N HIS A 280 -5.53 3.92 -6.06
CA HIS A 280 -5.37 3.96 -4.61
C HIS A 280 -5.64 5.31 -3.95
N LYS A 281 -6.37 6.22 -4.64
CA LYS A 281 -6.82 7.50 -4.11
C LYS A 281 -8.31 7.47 -3.82
N ALA A 282 -8.69 8.17 -2.74
CA ALA A 282 -10.10 8.40 -2.48
C ALA A 282 -10.63 9.63 -3.22
N TYR A 283 -11.87 9.53 -3.65
CA TYR A 283 -12.68 10.61 -4.19
C TYR A 283 -14.03 10.64 -3.47
N LEU A 284 -14.75 11.74 -3.58
CA LEU A 284 -16.04 11.88 -2.95
C LEU A 284 -17.15 11.71 -4.00
N VAL A 285 -18.19 10.97 -3.60
CA VAL A 285 -19.40 10.77 -4.40
C VAL A 285 -20.57 11.42 -3.66
N TYR A 286 -21.34 12.23 -4.38
CA TYR A 286 -22.48 12.92 -3.81
C TYR A 286 -23.71 12.82 -4.72
N THR A 287 -24.82 12.43 -4.12
CA THR A 287 -26.16 12.51 -4.75
C THR A 287 -26.94 13.58 -4.02
N PRO A 288 -26.99 14.82 -4.57
CA PRO A 288 -27.70 15.91 -3.91
C PRO A 288 -29.21 15.61 -3.82
N SER A 289 -29.80 15.97 -2.70
CA SER A 289 -31.27 16.01 -2.61
C SER A 289 -31.82 17.13 -3.54
N LYS A 290 -33.01 16.96 -4.06
CA LYS A 290 -33.61 17.90 -5.01
C LYS A 290 -33.68 19.38 -4.53
N THR A 291 -33.44 19.62 -3.24
CA THR A 291 -33.52 20.95 -2.59
C THR A 291 -32.15 21.60 -2.32
N THR A 292 -31.04 20.91 -2.55
CA THR A 292 -29.71 21.45 -2.30
C THR A 292 -28.87 21.48 -3.56
N ASN A 293 -28.38 22.65 -3.96
CA ASN A 293 -27.43 22.82 -5.04
C ASN A 293 -26.04 22.34 -4.54
N ALA A 294 -25.40 21.42 -5.25
CA ALA A 294 -24.05 21.00 -4.96
C ALA A 294 -23.06 22.18 -5.12
N LYS A 295 -22.17 22.37 -4.17
CA LYS A 295 -21.10 23.38 -4.21
C LYS A 295 -19.87 22.81 -4.96
N SER A 296 -19.11 23.68 -5.59
CA SER A 296 -17.85 23.30 -6.27
C SER A 296 -16.73 22.90 -5.33
N PHE A 297 -16.90 23.15 -4.03
CA PHE A 297 -15.96 22.81 -2.96
C PHE A 297 -16.71 22.33 -1.72
N LEU A 298 -16.20 21.23 -1.14
CA LEU A 298 -16.59 20.71 0.17
C LEU A 298 -15.36 20.66 1.07
N GLY A 299 -15.31 21.57 2.05
CA GLY A 299 -14.30 21.59 3.09
C GLY A 299 -14.64 20.60 4.20
N PHE A 300 -13.64 20.24 4.95
CA PHE A 300 -13.85 19.47 6.17
C PHE A 300 -14.55 20.33 7.22
N ASP A 301 -15.55 19.74 7.89
CA ASP A 301 -16.06 20.33 9.10
C ASP A 301 -14.91 20.38 10.11
N VAL A 302 -14.42 21.58 10.35
CA VAL A 302 -13.52 21.84 11.46
C VAL A 302 -14.44 21.82 12.69
N ALA A 303 -14.86 20.64 13.12
CA ALA A 303 -15.36 20.50 14.47
C ALA A 303 -14.32 21.20 15.33
N LEU A 304 -14.74 22.25 16.04
CA LEU A 304 -13.88 22.96 16.99
C LEU A 304 -13.39 21.91 17.99
N GLU A 305 -12.25 21.28 17.68
CA GLU A 305 -11.50 20.54 18.68
C GLU A 305 -11.15 21.59 19.72
N ILE A 306 -11.89 21.59 20.81
CA ILE A 306 -11.42 22.19 22.06
C ILE A 306 -10.26 21.29 22.47
N GLN A 307 -9.08 21.50 21.86
CA GLN A 307 -7.85 20.81 22.22
C GLN A 307 -7.37 21.41 23.56
N GLY A 308 -7.50 20.63 24.57
CA GLY A 308 -6.94 20.87 25.89
C GLY A 308 -7.98 21.15 26.98
N PRO A 309 -7.62 20.86 28.24
CA PRO A 309 -8.42 21.32 29.37
C PRO A 309 -8.49 22.84 29.28
N MET A 310 -9.72 23.37 29.28
CA MET A 310 -9.90 24.82 29.41
C MET A 310 -9.16 25.27 30.64
N VAL A 311 -8.05 25.96 30.43
CA VAL A 311 -7.30 26.57 31.52
C VAL A 311 -8.22 27.57 32.15
N ARG A 312 -8.58 27.34 33.39
CA ARG A 312 -9.29 28.31 34.26
C ARG A 312 -8.30 29.40 34.65
N GLU A 313 -7.83 30.17 33.68
CA GLU A 313 -7.19 31.42 34.01
C GLU A 313 -8.27 32.48 34.09
N LYS A 314 -8.27 33.19 35.21
CA LYS A 314 -9.02 34.42 35.43
C LYS A 314 -8.36 35.50 34.58
N THR A 315 -8.56 35.37 33.24
CA THR A 315 -7.97 36.27 32.23
C THR A 315 -8.77 37.57 32.23
N THR A 316 -8.15 38.64 32.58
CA THR A 316 -8.61 39.97 32.19
C THR A 316 -8.49 40.07 30.68
N PHE A 317 -9.62 40.00 29.97
CA PHE A 317 -9.66 40.12 28.50
C PHE A 317 -9.32 41.55 28.12
N ASP A 318 -8.20 41.73 27.44
CA ASP A 318 -7.77 43.04 26.90
C ASP A 318 -8.14 43.05 25.40
N GLY A 319 -9.22 43.78 25.06
CA GLY A 319 -9.73 43.87 23.70
C GLY A 319 -11.24 43.67 23.57
N PRO A 320 -11.81 43.88 22.37
CA PRO A 320 -13.23 43.70 22.12
C PRO A 320 -13.61 42.21 22.15
N ILE A 321 -14.69 41.89 22.82
CA ILE A 321 -15.25 40.57 23.01
C ILE A 321 -16.39 40.35 22.04
N TYR A 322 -16.43 39.24 21.33
CA TYR A 322 -17.52 38.87 20.38
C TYR A 322 -18.13 37.52 20.77
N ASN A 323 -19.41 37.32 20.49
CA ASN A 323 -20.04 36.02 20.56
C ASN A 323 -19.77 35.22 19.24
N LEU A 324 -20.25 33.96 19.16
CA LEU A 324 -20.07 33.13 17.97
C LEU A 324 -20.78 33.70 16.71
N ALA A 325 -21.77 34.55 16.88
CA ALA A 325 -22.48 35.26 15.78
C ALA A 325 -21.68 36.50 15.29
N GLY A 326 -20.51 36.79 15.86
CA GLY A 326 -19.72 37.96 15.52
C GLY A 326 -20.20 39.27 16.13
N GLN A 327 -21.18 39.24 17.03
CA GLN A 327 -21.72 40.43 17.70
C GLN A 327 -20.82 40.77 18.89
N ARG A 328 -20.51 42.04 19.08
CA ARG A 328 -19.78 42.53 20.23
C ARG A 328 -20.59 42.37 21.49
N VAL A 329 -20.00 41.73 22.51
CA VAL A 329 -20.62 41.48 23.81
C VAL A 329 -19.77 42.03 24.95
N ASP A 330 -20.34 42.16 26.12
CA ASP A 330 -19.61 42.60 27.32
C ASP A 330 -18.94 41.45 28.05
N LYS A 331 -18.21 41.78 29.13
CA LYS A 331 -17.44 40.80 29.93
C LYS A 331 -18.32 39.81 30.68
N ASP A 332 -19.59 40.13 30.88
CA ASP A 332 -20.55 39.32 31.64
C ASP A 332 -21.37 38.37 30.75
N TYR A 333 -21.13 38.42 29.43
CA TYR A 333 -21.79 37.53 28.48
C TYR A 333 -21.45 36.07 28.80
N LYS A 334 -22.45 35.25 29.06
CA LYS A 334 -22.35 33.83 29.36
C LYS A 334 -22.34 33.01 28.07
N GLY A 335 -21.34 32.17 27.89
CA GLY A 335 -21.21 31.33 26.71
C GLY A 335 -19.82 31.42 26.06
N ILE A 336 -19.73 31.01 24.77
CA ILE A 336 -18.46 31.07 24.03
C ILE A 336 -18.25 32.50 23.54
N ILE A 337 -17.09 33.07 23.90
CA ILE A 337 -16.65 34.39 23.47
C ILE A 337 -15.39 34.29 22.62
N ILE A 338 -15.19 35.26 21.74
CA ILE A 338 -13.98 35.40 20.90
C ILE A 338 -13.30 36.69 21.29
N VAL A 339 -12.02 36.58 21.68
CA VAL A 339 -11.15 37.71 22.02
C VAL A 339 -9.82 37.53 21.29
N ASN A 340 -9.40 38.54 20.53
CA ASN A 340 -8.16 38.51 19.75
C ASN A 340 -8.03 37.23 18.87
N GLY A 341 -9.14 36.79 18.25
CA GLY A 341 -9.19 35.61 17.39
C GLY A 341 -9.16 34.26 18.13
N LYS A 342 -9.13 34.26 19.46
CA LYS A 342 -9.17 33.05 20.29
C LYS A 342 -10.54 32.90 20.97
N LYS A 343 -10.98 31.63 21.13
CA LYS A 343 -12.27 31.31 21.76
C LYS A 343 -12.09 30.93 23.22
N TYR A 344 -13.01 31.44 24.07
CA TYR A 344 -13.04 31.17 25.50
C TYR A 344 -14.49 30.83 25.91
N LEU A 345 -14.65 29.99 26.94
CA LEU A 345 -15.94 29.76 27.57
C LEU A 345 -16.05 30.69 28.79
N ASN A 346 -16.91 31.72 28.70
CA ASN A 346 -17.22 32.59 29.80
C ASN A 346 -18.50 32.06 30.52
N ARG A 347 -18.39 31.69 31.79
CA ARG A 347 -19.45 31.06 32.60
C ARG A 347 -20.11 32.06 33.55
#